data_f780e7c108cf003eec7fa319431f83c7
#
_entry.id   f780e7c108cf003eec7fa319431f83c7
#
_cell.length_a   1.000
_cell.length_b   1.000
_cell.length_c   1.000
_cell.angle_alpha   90.00
_cell.angle_beta   90.00
_cell.angle_gamma   90.00
#
_symmetry.space_group_name_H-M   'P 1'
#
loop_
_entity.id
_entity.type
_entity.pdbx_description
1 polymer ?
#
loop_
_entity_poly.entity_id
_entity_poly.type
_entity_poly.pdbx_seq_one_letter_code
_entity_poly.pdbx_strand_id
1 'polypeptide(L)'
;MSNQDNRPVILTGDRPTGQLHLGHFVGSLRSRVGLQDSHHQHLLLADAQALTDNADNFEKVRRNIIEVATDYLAVGIDPTKTTICVQSCLPALNELTMLYLNFVTVSRLERNPTIKSEIQMRGFERDIPAGFLCYPVAQAADITAFKATVVPVGEDQIPMIEQTNEIVRRLNRQIGHDLLPECKALLSNVGRLPGFDGKAKMSKSLGNTIVLDATDKDIKKAVNAMYTDPNHLRVEDPGQ
;
A
#
# COMPACT_ATOMS: atom_id res chain seq x y z
N MET A 1 29.70 -24.14 0.69
CA MET A 1 28.58 -23.88 -0.23
C MET A 1 27.53 -23.15 0.57
N SER A 2 27.41 -21.83 0.38
CA SER A 2 26.40 -21.03 1.05
C SER A 2 25.01 -21.49 0.56
N ASN A 3 24.18 -21.97 1.46
CA ASN A 3 22.76 -22.17 1.18
C ASN A 3 22.23 -20.80 0.70
N GLN A 4 22.09 -20.61 -0.60
CA GLN A 4 21.40 -19.43 -1.11
C GLN A 4 19.95 -19.54 -0.62
N ASP A 5 19.58 -18.62 0.24
CA ASP A 5 18.20 -18.50 0.68
C ASP A 5 17.35 -18.08 -0.55
N ASN A 6 16.61 -19.04 -1.11
CA ASN A 6 15.83 -18.89 -2.34
C ASN A 6 14.39 -18.42 -2.08
N ARG A 7 14.09 -17.93 -0.87
CA ARG A 7 12.76 -17.41 -0.60
C ARG A 7 12.43 -16.22 -1.52
N PRO A 8 11.19 -16.13 -2.03
CA PRO A 8 10.76 -14.97 -2.82
C PRO A 8 10.89 -13.67 -2.03
N VAL A 9 11.21 -12.59 -2.71
CA VAL A 9 11.27 -11.27 -2.10
C VAL A 9 9.93 -10.58 -2.23
N ILE A 10 9.38 -10.12 -1.11
CA ILE A 10 8.17 -9.32 -1.03
C ILE A 10 8.51 -7.88 -0.69
N LEU A 11 7.94 -6.95 -1.44
CA LEU A 11 7.82 -5.56 -1.06
C LEU A 11 6.35 -5.19 -0.89
N THR A 12 6.01 -4.59 0.21
CA THR A 12 4.73 -3.93 0.45
C THR A 12 4.95 -2.76 1.40
N GLY A 13 3.95 -1.93 1.62
CA GLY A 13 4.10 -0.80 2.53
C GLY A 13 2.85 0.04 2.59
N ASP A 14 2.93 1.10 3.37
CA ASP A 14 1.86 2.05 3.55
C ASP A 14 2.39 3.49 3.48
N ARG A 15 1.59 4.39 2.96
CA ARG A 15 1.84 5.83 3.06
C ARG A 15 1.49 6.29 4.47
N PRO A 16 2.42 6.87 5.24
CA PRO A 16 2.17 7.29 6.62
C PRO A 16 1.32 8.57 6.68
N THR A 17 0.08 8.48 6.24
CA THR A 17 -0.89 9.58 6.20
C THR A 17 -1.83 9.61 7.41
N GLY A 18 -1.65 8.68 8.34
CA GLY A 18 -2.39 8.53 9.60
C GLY A 18 -2.27 7.11 10.14
N GLN A 19 -2.80 6.88 11.34
CA GLN A 19 -2.85 5.59 12.03
C GLN A 19 -3.48 4.49 11.17
N LEU A 20 -3.07 3.24 11.34
CA LEU A 20 -3.71 2.12 10.70
C LEU A 20 -5.00 1.73 11.43
N HIS A 21 -5.89 1.04 10.76
CA HIS A 21 -7.19 0.66 11.32
C HIS A 21 -7.53 -0.78 10.95
N LEU A 22 -8.61 -1.32 11.52
CA LEU A 22 -9.06 -2.69 11.34
C LEU A 22 -9.13 -3.12 9.87
N GLY A 23 -9.53 -2.21 8.96
CA GLY A 23 -9.52 -2.48 7.53
C GLY A 23 -8.13 -2.76 6.95
N HIS A 24 -7.08 -2.07 7.44
CA HIS A 24 -5.70 -2.37 7.07
C HIS A 24 -5.25 -3.71 7.67
N PHE A 25 -5.64 -3.98 8.92
CA PHE A 25 -5.31 -5.23 9.57
C PHE A 25 -5.82 -6.44 8.80
N VAL A 26 -7.12 -6.47 8.52
CA VAL A 26 -7.75 -7.61 7.82
C VAL A 26 -7.34 -7.66 6.35
N GLY A 27 -7.27 -6.51 5.68
CA GLY A 27 -6.99 -6.44 4.25
C GLY A 27 -5.52 -6.69 3.88
N SER A 28 -4.58 -6.46 4.79
CA SER A 28 -3.15 -6.50 4.47
C SER A 28 -2.25 -7.00 5.60
N LEU A 29 -2.31 -6.40 6.81
CA LEU A 29 -1.31 -6.66 7.86
C LEU A 29 -1.30 -8.12 8.30
N ARG A 30 -2.47 -8.74 8.46
CA ARG A 30 -2.58 -10.16 8.84
C ARG A 30 -1.88 -11.07 7.83
N SER A 31 -1.97 -10.77 6.54
CA SER A 31 -1.25 -11.50 5.50
C SER A 31 0.25 -11.27 5.60
N ARG A 32 0.70 -10.03 5.85
CA ARG A 32 2.11 -9.70 6.03
C ARG A 32 2.73 -10.46 7.21
N VAL A 33 2.04 -10.57 8.33
CA VAL A 33 2.47 -11.38 9.49
C VAL A 33 2.63 -12.85 9.09
N GLY A 34 1.72 -13.41 8.30
CA GLY A 34 1.79 -14.81 7.85
C GLY A 34 2.92 -15.08 6.83
N LEU A 35 3.35 -14.07 6.09
CA LEU A 35 4.34 -14.22 5.02
C LEU A 35 5.80 -14.07 5.46
N GLN A 36 6.06 -13.50 6.64
CA GLN A 36 7.42 -13.17 7.07
C GLN A 36 8.33 -14.39 7.32
N ASP A 37 7.79 -15.60 7.49
CA ASP A 37 8.58 -16.82 7.64
C ASP A 37 8.94 -17.47 6.29
N SER A 38 8.11 -17.26 5.27
CA SER A 38 8.23 -17.91 3.98
C SER A 38 8.87 -17.02 2.89
N HIS A 39 9.04 -15.74 3.15
CA HIS A 39 9.54 -14.76 2.20
C HIS A 39 10.58 -13.83 2.83
N HIS A 40 11.45 -13.26 2.01
CA HIS A 40 12.23 -12.08 2.38
C HIS A 40 11.32 -10.86 2.29
N GLN A 41 10.80 -10.42 3.43
CA GLN A 41 9.81 -9.36 3.47
C GLN A 41 10.43 -8.00 3.77
N HIS A 42 10.09 -7.02 2.93
CA HIS A 42 10.40 -5.61 3.13
C HIS A 42 9.10 -4.81 3.26
N LEU A 43 9.00 -4.00 4.31
CA LEU A 43 7.91 -3.07 4.53
C LEU A 43 8.41 -1.64 4.36
N LEU A 44 7.83 -0.93 3.39
CA LEU A 44 8.21 0.44 3.07
C LEU A 44 7.22 1.42 3.69
N LEU A 45 7.71 2.29 4.56
CA LEU A 45 7.00 3.47 5.01
C LEU A 45 7.20 4.55 3.94
N ALA A 46 6.24 4.66 3.01
CA ALA A 46 6.34 5.47 1.81
C ALA A 46 6.02 6.94 2.11
N ASP A 47 6.89 7.59 2.89
CA ASP A 47 6.74 8.96 3.37
C ASP A 47 6.91 9.99 2.26
N ALA A 48 7.84 9.80 1.34
CA ALA A 48 7.98 10.68 0.17
C ALA A 48 6.75 10.59 -0.74
N GLN A 49 6.21 9.39 -0.96
CA GLN A 49 4.98 9.21 -1.73
C GLN A 49 3.75 9.79 -0.98
N ALA A 50 3.75 9.80 0.35
CA ALA A 50 2.68 10.42 1.13
C ALA A 50 2.52 11.91 0.85
N LEU A 51 3.59 12.59 0.39
CA LEU A 51 3.56 14.01 0.05
C LEU A 51 2.75 14.33 -1.21
N THR A 52 2.40 13.35 -2.04
CA THR A 52 1.54 13.57 -3.22
C THR A 52 0.17 14.16 -2.87
N ASP A 53 -0.29 13.92 -1.64
CA ASP A 53 -1.56 14.42 -1.10
C ASP A 53 -1.43 15.10 0.28
N ASN A 54 -0.21 15.28 0.78
CA ASN A 54 0.06 15.93 2.06
C ASN A 54 1.26 16.88 1.97
N ALA A 55 1.46 17.52 0.80
CA ALA A 55 2.60 18.41 0.56
C ALA A 55 2.60 19.66 1.46
N ASP A 56 1.46 20.03 2.00
CA ASP A 56 1.24 21.16 2.91
C ASP A 56 1.37 20.78 4.40
N ASN A 57 1.60 19.49 4.74
CA ASN A 57 1.61 19.02 6.12
C ASN A 57 2.69 17.96 6.39
N PHE A 58 3.96 18.37 6.30
CA PHE A 58 5.12 17.48 6.54
C PHE A 58 5.15 16.90 7.96
N GLU A 59 4.75 17.68 8.97
CA GLU A 59 4.76 17.23 10.37
C GLU A 59 3.76 16.08 10.59
N LYS A 60 2.65 16.08 9.90
CA LYS A 60 1.70 14.97 9.91
C LYS A 60 2.36 13.70 9.39
N VAL A 61 3.02 13.77 8.23
CA VAL A 61 3.70 12.62 7.63
C VAL A 61 4.81 12.11 8.54
N ARG A 62 5.65 13.01 9.06
CA ARG A 62 6.75 12.69 9.98
C ARG A 62 6.28 11.94 11.22
N ARG A 63 5.24 12.44 11.89
CA ARG A 63 4.66 11.80 13.08
C ARG A 63 4.11 10.41 12.73
N ASN A 64 3.40 10.29 11.62
CA ASN A 64 2.78 9.03 11.24
C ASN A 64 3.77 7.95 10.78
N ILE A 65 5.03 8.26 10.46
CA ILE A 65 6.07 7.25 10.25
C ILE A 65 6.21 6.38 11.51
N ILE A 66 6.31 7.01 12.68
CA ILE A 66 6.46 6.30 13.96
C ILE A 66 5.17 5.56 14.32
N GLU A 67 4.02 6.18 14.14
CA GLU A 67 2.72 5.55 14.41
C GLU A 67 2.53 4.28 13.60
N VAL A 68 2.75 4.33 12.27
CA VAL A 68 2.60 3.16 11.40
C VAL A 68 3.64 2.09 11.70
N ALA A 69 4.89 2.46 11.99
CA ALA A 69 5.91 1.50 12.42
C ALA A 69 5.52 0.80 13.72
N THR A 70 4.96 1.55 14.68
CA THR A 70 4.45 1.00 15.95
C THR A 70 3.30 0.02 15.69
N ASP A 71 2.36 0.38 14.82
CA ASP A 71 1.26 -0.48 14.42
C ASP A 71 1.76 -1.81 13.79
N TYR A 72 2.80 -1.76 12.95
CA TYR A 72 3.40 -2.97 12.39
C TYR A 72 3.92 -3.92 13.47
N LEU A 73 4.66 -3.38 14.45
CA LEU A 73 5.18 -4.20 15.55
C LEU A 73 4.04 -4.73 16.44
N ALA A 74 3.05 -3.91 16.72
CA ALA A 74 1.90 -4.26 17.56
C ALA A 74 1.07 -5.41 16.98
N VAL A 75 0.94 -5.49 15.65
CA VAL A 75 0.19 -6.57 14.98
C VAL A 75 1.00 -7.86 14.80
N GLY A 76 2.28 -7.88 15.17
CA GLY A 76 3.13 -9.07 15.14
C GLY A 76 4.13 -9.13 13.98
N ILE A 77 4.45 -8.01 13.35
CA ILE A 77 5.62 -7.95 12.45
C ILE A 77 6.89 -8.04 13.30
N ASP A 78 7.68 -9.06 13.04
CA ASP A 78 8.94 -9.34 13.71
C ASP A 78 10.10 -8.64 12.97
N PRO A 79 10.77 -7.63 13.57
CA PRO A 79 11.85 -6.91 12.93
C PRO A 79 13.12 -7.75 12.74
N THR A 80 13.19 -8.95 13.32
CA THR A 80 14.29 -9.89 13.05
C THR A 80 14.08 -10.69 11.76
N LYS A 81 12.85 -10.74 11.24
CA LYS A 81 12.45 -11.46 10.04
C LYS A 81 12.10 -10.54 8.89
N THR A 82 11.59 -9.36 9.20
CA THR A 82 11.07 -8.38 8.25
C THR A 82 11.86 -7.09 8.35
N THR A 83 12.36 -6.58 7.22
CA THR A 83 13.04 -5.29 7.17
C THR A 83 12.00 -4.17 7.02
N ILE A 84 11.97 -3.22 7.94
CA ILE A 84 11.14 -2.01 7.86
C ILE A 84 12.02 -0.85 7.40
N CYS A 85 11.65 -0.20 6.31
CA CYS A 85 12.41 0.89 5.70
C CYS A 85 11.55 2.16 5.62
N VAL A 86 12.18 3.33 5.81
CA VAL A 86 11.58 4.63 5.48
C VAL A 86 12.06 5.04 4.10
N GLN A 87 11.14 5.35 3.19
CA GLN A 87 11.42 5.62 1.77
C GLN A 87 12.41 6.78 1.59
N SER A 88 12.22 7.88 2.30
CA SER A 88 13.12 9.06 2.21
C SER A 88 14.55 8.78 2.71
N CYS A 89 14.77 7.73 3.49
CA CYS A 89 16.08 7.30 3.94
C CYS A 89 16.86 6.47 2.89
N LEU A 90 16.26 6.19 1.75
CA LEU A 90 16.80 5.38 0.66
C LEU A 90 16.96 6.23 -0.63
N PRO A 91 18.02 7.07 -0.74
CA PRO A 91 18.18 8.01 -1.85
C PRO A 91 18.19 7.33 -3.23
N ALA A 92 18.67 6.09 -3.32
CA ALA A 92 18.67 5.31 -4.56
C ALA A 92 17.27 5.13 -5.18
N LEU A 93 16.18 5.18 -4.38
CA LEU A 93 14.82 5.11 -4.91
C LEU A 93 14.49 6.33 -5.77
N ASN A 94 14.94 7.50 -5.35
CA ASN A 94 14.76 8.74 -6.12
C ASN A 94 15.62 8.74 -7.40
N GLU A 95 16.83 8.21 -7.33
CA GLU A 95 17.71 8.07 -8.49
C GLU A 95 17.10 7.11 -9.53
N LEU A 96 16.61 5.96 -9.10
CA LEU A 96 15.90 5.01 -9.97
C LEU A 96 14.62 5.62 -10.55
N THR A 97 13.85 6.36 -9.76
CA THR A 97 12.67 7.07 -10.23
C THR A 97 13.03 8.02 -11.37
N MET A 98 14.08 8.83 -11.20
CA MET A 98 14.53 9.76 -12.22
C MET A 98 15.01 9.03 -13.49
N LEU A 99 15.70 7.90 -13.35
CA LEU A 99 16.08 7.05 -14.47
C LEU A 99 14.82 6.53 -15.21
N TYR A 100 13.86 5.99 -14.49
CA TYR A 100 12.66 5.36 -15.06
C TYR A 100 11.71 6.35 -15.72
N LEU A 101 11.68 7.60 -15.27
CA LEU A 101 10.92 8.68 -15.90
C LEU A 101 11.31 8.87 -17.39
N ASN A 102 12.55 8.51 -17.78
CA ASN A 102 12.99 8.52 -19.19
C ASN A 102 12.42 7.35 -20.01
N PHE A 103 11.83 6.36 -19.38
CA PHE A 103 11.24 5.19 -20.04
C PHE A 103 9.71 5.25 -20.16
N VAL A 104 9.06 6.17 -19.47
CA VAL A 104 7.60 6.27 -19.42
C VAL A 104 7.15 7.62 -19.98
N THR A 105 6.18 7.61 -20.89
CA THR A 105 5.62 8.85 -21.43
C THR A 105 4.46 9.36 -20.57
N VAL A 106 4.23 10.66 -20.56
CA VAL A 106 3.07 11.29 -19.89
C VAL A 106 1.77 10.62 -20.34
N SER A 107 1.58 10.40 -21.64
CA SER A 107 0.37 9.77 -22.14
C SER A 107 0.21 8.29 -21.71
N ARG A 108 1.31 7.58 -21.36
CA ARG A 108 1.22 6.24 -20.77
C ARG A 108 0.74 6.31 -19.33
N LEU A 109 1.20 7.28 -18.56
CA LEU A 109 0.76 7.53 -17.19
C LEU A 109 -0.73 7.89 -17.15
N GLU A 110 -1.16 8.82 -17.94
CA GLU A 110 -2.57 9.25 -18.03
C GLU A 110 -3.53 8.13 -18.45
N ARG A 111 -3.05 7.17 -19.26
CA ARG A 111 -3.84 5.99 -19.65
C ARG A 111 -3.85 4.86 -18.65
N ASN A 112 -3.03 4.91 -17.58
CA ASN A 112 -3.08 3.91 -16.54
C ASN A 112 -4.46 3.97 -15.85
N PRO A 113 -5.22 2.85 -15.80
CA PRO A 113 -6.60 2.85 -15.28
C PRO A 113 -6.70 3.37 -13.85
N THR A 114 -5.73 3.05 -13.00
CA THR A 114 -5.70 3.51 -11.59
C THR A 114 -5.51 5.02 -11.53
N ILE A 115 -4.54 5.57 -12.29
CA ILE A 115 -4.29 7.02 -12.37
C ILE A 115 -5.52 7.75 -12.90
N LYS A 116 -6.12 7.25 -13.97
CA LYS A 116 -7.32 7.84 -14.56
C LYS A 116 -8.48 7.92 -13.56
N SER A 117 -8.71 6.84 -12.83
CA SER A 117 -9.74 6.78 -11.80
C SER A 117 -9.46 7.76 -10.65
N GLU A 118 -8.21 7.84 -10.19
CA GLU A 118 -7.81 8.73 -9.12
C GLU A 118 -7.88 10.22 -9.51
N ILE A 119 -7.49 10.57 -10.75
CA ILE A 119 -7.64 11.95 -11.28
C ILE A 119 -9.11 12.37 -11.21
N GLN A 120 -10.03 11.50 -11.64
CA GLN A 120 -11.47 11.78 -11.57
C GLN A 120 -11.98 11.94 -10.14
N MET A 121 -11.60 11.03 -9.24
CA MET A 121 -12.01 11.08 -7.84
C MET A 121 -11.49 12.33 -7.10
N ARG A 122 -10.32 12.84 -7.48
CA ARG A 122 -9.69 14.01 -6.86
C ARG A 122 -10.11 15.34 -7.50
N GLY A 123 -10.75 15.30 -8.67
CA GLY A 123 -11.19 16.50 -9.38
C GLY A 123 -10.04 17.37 -9.86
N PHE A 124 -8.89 16.79 -10.22
CA PHE A 124 -7.73 17.56 -10.68
C PHE A 124 -7.93 18.22 -12.05
N GLU A 125 -8.89 17.74 -12.86
CA GLU A 125 -9.14 18.22 -14.22
C GLU A 125 -7.85 18.33 -15.06
N ARG A 126 -7.34 19.55 -15.30
CA ARG A 126 -6.10 19.82 -16.02
C ARG A 126 -4.91 20.13 -15.11
N ASP A 127 -5.15 20.45 -13.85
CA ASP A 127 -4.12 20.86 -12.89
C ASP A 127 -3.60 19.67 -12.08
N ILE A 128 -3.10 18.64 -12.78
CA ILE A 128 -2.57 17.43 -12.17
C ILE A 128 -1.18 17.72 -11.58
N PRO A 129 -0.96 17.56 -10.27
CA PRO A 129 0.38 17.72 -9.70
C PRO A 129 1.36 16.75 -10.34
N ALA A 130 2.56 17.20 -10.72
CA ALA A 130 3.58 16.36 -11.35
C ALA A 130 3.95 15.15 -10.47
N GLY A 131 4.09 15.36 -9.15
CA GLY A 131 4.37 14.27 -8.21
C GLY A 131 3.28 13.21 -8.19
N PHE A 132 2.01 13.62 -8.29
CA PHE A 132 0.90 12.70 -8.41
C PHE A 132 0.95 11.92 -9.73
N LEU A 133 1.21 12.58 -10.86
CA LEU A 133 1.29 11.90 -12.16
C LEU A 133 2.46 10.91 -12.20
N CYS A 134 3.57 11.22 -11.54
CA CYS A 134 4.80 10.44 -11.59
C CYS A 134 4.89 9.33 -10.52
N TYR A 135 4.00 9.27 -9.51
CA TYR A 135 4.11 8.29 -8.43
C TYR A 135 4.12 6.82 -8.90
N PRO A 136 3.47 6.41 -10.01
CA PRO A 136 3.58 5.02 -10.49
C PRO A 136 4.99 4.63 -10.91
N VAL A 137 5.78 5.61 -11.37
CA VAL A 137 7.19 5.40 -11.71
C VAL A 137 8.03 5.28 -10.44
N ALA A 138 7.75 6.09 -9.42
CA ALA A 138 8.38 5.97 -8.10
C ALA A 138 8.05 4.61 -7.45
N GLN A 139 6.80 4.16 -7.54
CA GLN A 139 6.40 2.83 -7.05
C GLN A 139 7.14 1.70 -7.79
N ALA A 140 7.37 1.83 -9.09
CA ALA A 140 8.19 0.88 -9.84
C ALA A 140 9.65 0.88 -9.36
N ALA A 141 10.21 2.04 -9.02
CA ALA A 141 11.54 2.15 -8.42
C ALA A 141 11.59 1.48 -7.04
N ASP A 142 10.59 1.71 -6.20
CA ASP A 142 10.47 1.03 -4.91
C ASP A 142 10.50 -0.50 -5.08
N ILE A 143 9.67 -1.05 -5.94
CA ILE A 143 9.57 -2.50 -6.16
C ILE A 143 10.87 -3.10 -6.69
N THR A 144 11.47 -2.46 -7.66
CA THR A 144 12.65 -3.00 -8.37
C THR A 144 13.95 -2.84 -7.59
N ALA A 145 14.09 -1.81 -6.75
CA ALA A 145 15.26 -1.61 -5.90
C ALA A 145 15.47 -2.77 -4.92
N PHE A 146 14.41 -3.35 -4.41
CA PHE A 146 14.44 -4.53 -3.56
C PHE A 146 14.46 -5.84 -4.35
N LYS A 147 14.41 -5.79 -5.69
CA LYS A 147 14.25 -6.96 -6.57
C LYS A 147 13.04 -7.80 -6.15
N ALA A 148 11.96 -7.16 -5.74
CA ALA A 148 10.76 -7.84 -5.29
C ALA A 148 10.13 -8.62 -6.44
N THR A 149 9.84 -9.90 -6.18
CA THR A 149 9.18 -10.80 -7.13
C THR A 149 7.69 -10.96 -6.83
N VAL A 150 7.27 -10.57 -5.63
CA VAL A 150 5.88 -10.63 -5.16
C VAL A 150 5.51 -9.30 -4.50
N VAL A 151 4.36 -8.75 -4.86
CA VAL A 151 3.85 -7.50 -4.30
C VAL A 151 2.39 -7.71 -3.87
N PRO A 152 2.12 -7.77 -2.55
CA PRO A 152 0.75 -7.83 -2.03
C PRO A 152 0.00 -6.53 -2.34
N VAL A 153 -1.07 -6.63 -3.11
CA VAL A 153 -1.86 -5.48 -3.57
C VAL A 153 -3.35 -5.79 -3.66
N GLY A 154 -4.16 -4.74 -3.67
CA GLY A 154 -5.56 -4.83 -4.11
C GLY A 154 -5.67 -4.91 -5.64
N GLU A 155 -6.81 -5.32 -6.15
CA GLU A 155 -7.07 -5.43 -7.60
C GLU A 155 -6.87 -4.11 -8.36
N ASP A 156 -7.16 -2.99 -7.72
CA ASP A 156 -6.96 -1.65 -8.26
C ASP A 156 -5.50 -1.30 -8.53
N GLN A 157 -4.55 -2.05 -7.97
CA GLN A 157 -3.11 -1.85 -8.14
C GLN A 157 -2.49 -2.76 -9.21
N ILE A 158 -3.24 -3.69 -9.81
CA ILE A 158 -2.74 -4.53 -10.90
C ILE A 158 -2.13 -3.71 -12.04
N PRO A 159 -2.73 -2.59 -12.51
CA PRO A 159 -2.14 -1.76 -13.56
C PRO A 159 -0.79 -1.14 -13.19
N MET A 160 -0.50 -0.96 -11.88
CA MET A 160 0.81 -0.50 -11.41
C MET A 160 1.87 -1.58 -11.51
N ILE A 161 1.51 -2.83 -11.19
CA ILE A 161 2.39 -4.00 -11.36
C ILE A 161 2.72 -4.22 -12.84
N GLU A 162 1.73 -4.11 -13.72
CA GLU A 162 1.94 -4.19 -15.17
C GLU A 162 2.89 -3.11 -15.67
N GLN A 163 2.71 -1.86 -15.24
CA GLN A 163 3.57 -0.75 -15.60
C GLN A 163 5.00 -0.95 -15.07
N THR A 164 5.17 -1.47 -13.87
CA THR A 164 6.47 -1.83 -13.30
C THR A 164 7.17 -2.84 -14.21
N ASN A 165 6.49 -3.91 -14.60
CA ASN A 165 7.04 -4.95 -15.47
C ASN A 165 7.35 -4.43 -16.90
N GLU A 166 6.57 -3.47 -17.41
CA GLU A 166 6.91 -2.78 -18.66
C GLU A 166 8.29 -2.06 -18.57
N ILE A 167 8.53 -1.36 -17.45
CA ILE A 167 9.82 -0.68 -17.19
C ILE A 167 10.95 -1.71 -17.08
N VAL A 168 10.73 -2.78 -16.30
CA VAL A 168 11.71 -3.87 -16.12
C VAL A 168 12.10 -4.47 -17.46
N ARG A 169 11.12 -4.89 -18.27
CA ARG A 169 11.37 -5.47 -19.60
C ARG A 169 12.12 -4.52 -20.52
N ARG A 170 11.79 -3.22 -20.47
CA ARG A 170 12.47 -2.22 -21.27
C ARG A 170 13.92 -2.05 -20.86
N LEU A 171 14.19 -1.96 -19.55
CA LEU A 171 15.54 -1.83 -19.01
C LEU A 171 16.40 -3.06 -19.32
N ASN A 172 15.90 -4.27 -19.02
CA ASN A 172 16.59 -5.52 -19.28
C ASN A 172 16.96 -5.67 -20.77
N ARG A 173 16.03 -5.30 -21.67
CA ARG A 173 16.31 -5.29 -23.12
C ARG A 173 17.42 -4.33 -23.51
N GLN A 174 17.48 -3.13 -22.89
CA GLN A 174 18.52 -2.15 -23.20
C GLN A 174 19.90 -2.58 -22.70
N ILE A 175 19.93 -3.26 -21.56
CA ILE A 175 21.16 -3.78 -20.94
C ILE A 175 21.63 -5.07 -21.61
N GLY A 176 20.73 -5.81 -22.25
CA GLY A 176 21.00 -7.07 -22.93
C GLY A 176 21.00 -8.31 -22.03
N HIS A 177 20.57 -8.19 -20.79
CA HIS A 177 20.38 -9.31 -19.86
C HIS A 177 19.34 -9.00 -18.77
N ASP A 178 18.90 -10.04 -18.05
CA ASP A 178 17.91 -9.90 -16.98
C ASP A 178 18.56 -9.39 -15.67
N LEU A 179 18.70 -8.06 -15.56
CA LEU A 179 19.20 -7.39 -14.37
C LEU A 179 18.15 -7.36 -13.24
N LEU A 180 16.92 -7.08 -13.60
CA LEU A 180 15.80 -6.95 -12.67
C LEU A 180 14.73 -8.03 -12.95
N PRO A 181 14.19 -8.67 -11.90
CA PRO A 181 13.08 -9.60 -12.06
C PRO A 181 11.77 -8.86 -12.31
N GLU A 182 10.86 -9.48 -13.06
CA GLU A 182 9.45 -9.08 -13.06
C GLU A 182 8.79 -9.48 -11.73
N CYS A 183 7.80 -8.69 -11.30
CA CYS A 183 7.03 -8.96 -10.09
C CYS A 183 5.61 -9.43 -10.41
N LYS A 184 5.00 -10.13 -9.45
CA LYS A 184 3.62 -10.61 -9.53
C LYS A 184 2.78 -10.00 -8.41
N ALA A 185 1.55 -9.62 -8.73
CA ALA A 185 0.58 -9.23 -7.74
C ALA A 185 0.17 -10.44 -6.88
N LEU A 186 0.18 -10.26 -5.57
CA LEU A 186 -0.45 -11.19 -4.61
C LEU A 186 -1.74 -10.54 -4.12
N LEU A 187 -2.87 -11.02 -4.63
CA LEU A 187 -4.18 -10.46 -4.27
C LEU A 187 -4.61 -10.95 -2.89
N SER A 188 -5.19 -10.05 -2.12
CA SER A 188 -5.83 -10.42 -0.86
C SER A 188 -7.13 -11.18 -1.12
N ASN A 189 -7.31 -12.30 -0.40
CA ASN A 189 -8.57 -13.06 -0.43
C ASN A 189 -9.69 -12.39 0.38
N VAL A 190 -9.39 -11.28 1.04
CA VAL A 190 -10.36 -10.56 1.88
C VAL A 190 -10.84 -9.33 1.13
N GLY A 191 -12.14 -9.26 0.90
CA GLY A 191 -12.80 -8.09 0.33
C GLY A 191 -12.62 -6.84 1.20
N ARG A 192 -12.96 -5.68 0.65
CA ARG A 192 -12.95 -4.42 1.39
C ARG A 192 -13.96 -4.46 2.53
N LEU A 193 -13.51 -4.20 3.76
CA LEU A 193 -14.42 -4.10 4.89
C LEU A 193 -15.29 -2.84 4.79
N PRO A 194 -16.61 -2.97 4.98
CA PRO A 194 -17.48 -1.81 5.16
C PRO A 194 -17.14 -1.10 6.48
N GLY A 195 -17.45 0.19 6.55
CA GLY A 195 -17.39 0.92 7.81
C GLY A 195 -18.39 0.35 8.82
N PHE A 196 -18.15 0.58 10.11
CA PHE A 196 -19.05 0.06 11.13
C PHE A 196 -20.46 0.65 11.05
N ASP A 197 -20.63 1.76 10.32
CA ASP A 197 -21.94 2.38 10.02
C ASP A 197 -22.72 1.69 8.89
N GLY A 198 -22.14 0.67 8.24
CA GLY A 198 -22.76 -0.08 7.15
C GLY A 198 -22.99 0.69 5.83
N LYS A 199 -22.56 1.98 5.75
CA LYS A 199 -22.90 2.86 4.62
C LYS A 199 -21.83 2.94 3.54
N ALA A 200 -20.59 2.96 3.94
CA ALA A 200 -19.47 3.18 3.04
C ALA A 200 -18.27 2.33 3.45
N LYS A 201 -17.23 2.30 2.60
CA LYS A 201 -15.93 1.71 2.93
C LYS A 201 -15.41 2.29 4.26
N MET A 202 -14.82 1.43 5.09
CA MET A 202 -14.10 1.83 6.29
C MET A 202 -13.04 2.89 5.97
N SER A 203 -13.16 4.06 6.60
CA SER A 203 -12.27 5.20 6.35
C SER A 203 -12.16 6.11 7.58
N LYS A 204 -10.95 6.58 7.87
CA LYS A 204 -10.71 7.56 8.94
C LYS A 204 -11.42 8.89 8.71
N SER A 205 -11.42 9.37 7.48
CA SER A 205 -12.07 10.64 7.12
C SER A 205 -13.57 10.61 7.33
N LEU A 206 -14.20 9.45 7.29
CA LEU A 206 -15.62 9.25 7.54
C LEU A 206 -15.92 8.94 9.02
N GLY A 207 -14.89 8.73 9.85
CA GLY A 207 -15.07 8.40 11.27
C GLY A 207 -15.78 7.07 11.52
N ASN A 208 -15.82 6.17 10.52
CA ASN A 208 -16.53 4.88 10.55
C ASN A 208 -15.58 3.69 10.68
N THR A 209 -14.44 3.89 11.36
CA THR A 209 -13.39 2.86 11.52
C THR A 209 -12.93 2.76 12.96
N ILE A 210 -12.33 1.61 13.30
CA ILE A 210 -11.62 1.38 14.56
C ILE A 210 -10.12 1.40 14.24
N VAL A 211 -9.38 2.35 14.81
CA VAL A 211 -7.92 2.44 14.69
C VAL A 211 -7.25 1.37 15.55
N LEU A 212 -6.02 0.96 15.19
CA LEU A 212 -5.37 -0.16 15.90
C LEU A 212 -4.96 0.20 17.33
N ASP A 213 -4.71 1.46 17.62
CA ASP A 213 -4.41 1.99 18.96
C ASP A 213 -5.65 2.50 19.71
N ALA A 214 -6.87 2.11 19.27
CA ALA A 214 -8.12 2.54 19.92
C ALA A 214 -8.17 2.09 21.37
N THR A 215 -8.64 2.99 22.25
CA THR A 215 -8.91 2.63 23.64
C THR A 215 -10.13 1.70 23.77
N ASP A 216 -10.24 0.94 24.86
CA ASP A 216 -11.42 0.12 25.14
C ASP A 216 -12.73 0.92 25.10
N LYS A 217 -12.67 2.18 25.52
CA LYS A 217 -13.81 3.12 25.45
C LYS A 217 -14.21 3.40 24.00
N ASP A 218 -13.24 3.64 23.14
CA ASP A 218 -13.47 3.95 21.71
C ASP A 218 -13.99 2.70 20.99
N ILE A 219 -13.40 1.54 21.27
CA ILE A 219 -13.87 0.25 20.74
C ILE A 219 -15.32 0.02 21.14
N LYS A 220 -15.65 0.16 22.43
CA LYS A 220 -17.02 -0.01 22.92
C LYS A 220 -17.99 0.97 22.26
N LYS A 221 -17.57 2.22 22.08
CA LYS A 221 -18.38 3.23 21.38
C LYS A 221 -18.63 2.85 19.93
N ALA A 222 -17.58 2.40 19.22
CA ALA A 222 -17.70 1.97 17.84
C ALA A 222 -18.61 0.74 17.69
N VAL A 223 -18.43 -0.27 18.55
CA VAL A 223 -19.27 -1.48 18.57
C VAL A 223 -20.73 -1.15 18.82
N ASN A 224 -21.02 -0.27 19.77
CA ASN A 224 -22.40 0.17 20.05
C ASN A 224 -23.04 0.98 18.91
N ALA A 225 -22.21 1.54 18.02
CA ALA A 225 -22.64 2.31 16.85
C ALA A 225 -22.66 1.48 15.55
N MET A 226 -22.32 0.19 15.63
CA MET A 226 -22.34 -0.70 14.45
C MET A 226 -23.75 -0.81 13.89
N TYR A 227 -23.81 -0.80 12.55
CA TYR A 227 -25.02 -1.09 11.83
C TYR A 227 -25.55 -2.49 12.22
N THR A 228 -26.81 -2.55 12.51
CA THR A 228 -27.53 -3.81 12.76
C THR A 228 -28.60 -3.95 11.69
N ASP A 229 -28.73 -5.13 11.11
CA ASP A 229 -29.76 -5.41 10.10
C ASP A 229 -31.17 -5.14 10.69
N PRO A 230 -31.89 -4.14 10.17
CA PRO A 230 -33.22 -3.80 10.70
C PRO A 230 -34.27 -4.89 10.44
N ASN A 231 -34.01 -5.83 9.55
CA ASN A 231 -34.90 -6.93 9.21
C ASN A 231 -34.64 -8.19 10.04
N HIS A 232 -33.50 -8.26 10.76
CA HIS A 232 -33.16 -9.37 11.64
C HIS A 232 -33.74 -9.13 13.04
N LEU A 233 -35.02 -9.42 13.19
CA LEU A 233 -35.77 -9.19 14.44
C LEU A 233 -35.77 -10.41 15.36
N ARG A 234 -35.54 -11.61 14.83
CA ARG A 234 -35.53 -12.88 15.54
C ARG A 234 -34.26 -13.64 15.21
N VAL A 235 -33.86 -14.56 16.12
CA VAL A 235 -32.62 -15.37 15.96
C VAL A 235 -32.67 -16.23 14.69
N GLU A 236 -33.83 -16.63 14.24
CA GLU A 236 -34.07 -17.46 13.06
C GLU A 236 -34.13 -16.67 11.75
N ASP A 237 -34.19 -15.33 11.83
CA ASP A 237 -34.23 -14.50 10.62
C ASP A 237 -32.87 -14.59 9.87
N PRO A 238 -32.91 -14.73 8.54
CA PRO A 238 -31.65 -14.72 7.77
C PRO A 238 -31.00 -13.35 7.84
N GLY A 239 -29.70 -13.32 8.18
CA GLY A 239 -28.90 -12.10 8.11
C GLY A 239 -28.68 -11.66 6.65
N GLN A 240 -28.57 -10.35 6.42
CA GLN A 240 -28.20 -9.75 5.12
C GLN A 240 -26.73 -9.37 5.08
#